data_49c694e0afdfb75e479456f17241f179
#
_entry.id   49c694e0afdfb75e479456f17241f179
#
_cell.length_a   1.000
_cell.length_b   1.000
_cell.length_c   1.000
_cell.angle_alpha   90.00
_cell.angle_beta   90.00
_cell.angle_gamma   90.00
#
_symmetry.space_group_name_H-M   'P 1'
#
loop_
_entity.id
_entity.type
_entity.pdbx_description
1 polymer ?
#
loop_
_entity_poly.entity_id
_entity_poly.type
_entity_poly.pdbx_seq_one_letter_code
_entity_poly.pdbx_strand_id
1 'polypeptide(L)'
;MLIILFFQTVKAEDLLNQGKQIFLGDGNCMTCHTLQDAGSHGNIGPNLDEIKPDIMRVISVVTNGVGVMPAYEGQLSTEEIKAVATYVAESTN
;
A
#
# COMPACT_ATOMS: atom_id res chain seq x y z
N MET A 1 10.60 21.86 36.66
CA MET A 1 9.85 21.91 35.40
C MET A 1 9.87 20.52 34.77
N LEU A 2 8.70 19.92 34.59
CA LEU A 2 8.59 18.59 34.00
C LEU A 2 8.48 18.75 32.49
N ILE A 3 9.47 18.26 31.75
CA ILE A 3 9.44 18.23 30.28
C ILE A 3 8.86 16.89 29.85
N ILE A 4 7.66 16.93 29.25
CA ILE A 4 7.05 15.74 28.73
C ILE A 4 7.41 15.68 27.23
N LEU A 5 8.22 14.68 26.88
CA LEU A 5 8.55 14.42 25.48
C LEU A 5 7.55 13.43 24.93
N PHE A 6 6.74 13.90 23.97
CA PHE A 6 5.82 13.03 23.25
C PHE A 6 6.54 12.48 22.04
N PHE A 7 6.82 11.20 22.06
CA PHE A 7 7.27 10.49 20.88
C PHE A 7 6.03 9.97 20.14
N GLN A 8 5.76 10.56 19.00
CA GLN A 8 4.71 10.02 18.13
C GLN A 8 5.30 8.84 17.37
N THR A 9 4.99 7.65 17.82
CA THR A 9 5.24 6.45 17.03
C THR A 9 4.02 6.22 16.17
N VAL A 10 4.24 6.05 14.85
CA VAL A 10 3.17 5.62 13.95
C VAL A 10 2.81 4.19 14.34
N LYS A 11 1.61 4.00 14.85
CA LYS A 11 1.13 2.67 15.20
C LYS A 11 0.94 1.85 13.94
N ALA A 12 1.12 0.52 14.04
CA ALA A 12 0.95 -0.39 12.92
C ALA A 12 -0.42 -0.24 12.25
N GLU A 13 -1.49 -0.06 13.05
CA GLU A 13 -2.84 0.13 12.52
C GLU A 13 -3.00 1.44 11.75
N ASP A 14 -2.28 2.52 12.16
CA ASP A 14 -2.30 3.79 11.43
C ASP A 14 -1.62 3.65 10.08
N LEU A 15 -0.53 2.91 10.02
CA LEU A 15 0.17 2.61 8.79
C LEU A 15 -0.70 1.79 7.83
N LEU A 16 -1.42 0.80 8.35
CA LEU A 16 -2.35 -0.02 7.58
C LEU A 16 -3.52 0.82 7.05
N ASN A 17 -4.08 1.69 7.89
CA ASN A 17 -5.16 2.59 7.47
C ASN A 17 -4.70 3.56 6.38
N GLN A 18 -3.51 4.13 6.53
CA GLN A 18 -2.92 4.99 5.50
C GLN A 18 -2.74 4.24 4.19
N GLY A 19 -2.20 3.03 4.26
CA GLY A 19 -2.00 2.19 3.08
C GLY A 19 -3.31 1.85 2.37
N LYS A 20 -4.35 1.53 3.15
CA LYS A 20 -5.68 1.27 2.60
C LYS A 20 -6.24 2.48 1.88
N GLN A 21 -6.10 3.67 2.46
CA GLN A 21 -6.58 4.90 1.83
C GLN A 21 -5.83 5.21 0.54
N ILE A 22 -4.54 4.95 0.49
CA ILE A 22 -3.75 5.10 -0.75
C ILE A 22 -4.23 4.10 -1.81
N PHE A 23 -4.46 2.87 -1.42
CA PHE A 23 -4.96 1.82 -2.31
C PHE A 23 -6.28 2.22 -2.97
N LEU A 24 -7.19 2.80 -2.19
CA LEU A 24 -8.51 3.22 -2.65
C LEU A 24 -8.53 4.61 -3.28
N GLY A 25 -7.55 5.45 -2.98
CA GLY A 25 -7.51 6.86 -3.39
C GLY A 25 -6.39 7.15 -4.38
N ASP A 26 -5.36 7.86 -3.90
CA ASP A 26 -4.31 8.41 -4.76
C ASP A 26 -3.52 7.36 -5.56
N GLY A 27 -3.38 6.16 -5.01
CA GLY A 27 -2.73 5.06 -5.71
C GLY A 27 -3.62 4.43 -6.77
N ASN A 28 -4.93 4.54 -6.60
CA ASN A 28 -5.95 3.98 -7.49
C ASN A 28 -5.70 2.50 -7.83
N CYS A 29 -5.17 1.76 -6.88
CA CYS A 29 -4.82 0.34 -7.06
C CYS A 29 -6.08 -0.52 -7.28
N MET A 30 -7.19 -0.08 -6.68
CA MET A 30 -8.48 -0.79 -6.75
C MET A 30 -9.03 -0.92 -8.16
N THR A 31 -8.64 -0.04 -9.07
CA THR A 31 -9.12 -0.07 -10.45
C THR A 31 -8.64 -1.33 -11.17
N CYS A 32 -7.44 -1.79 -10.85
CA CYS A 32 -6.81 -2.90 -11.56
C CYS A 32 -6.70 -4.18 -10.74
N HIS A 33 -6.71 -4.10 -9.41
CA HIS A 33 -6.44 -5.25 -8.56
C HIS A 33 -7.63 -5.65 -7.71
N THR A 34 -7.79 -6.97 -7.55
CA THR A 34 -8.69 -7.54 -6.54
C THR A 34 -7.96 -7.58 -5.21
N LEU A 35 -8.60 -7.06 -4.17
CA LEU A 35 -8.14 -7.15 -2.78
C LEU A 35 -9.37 -7.12 -1.88
N GLN A 36 -9.69 -8.25 -1.26
CA GLN A 36 -10.91 -8.42 -0.50
C GLN A 36 -11.01 -7.43 0.65
N ASP A 37 -9.93 -7.20 1.39
CA ASP A 37 -9.92 -6.27 2.51
C ASP A 37 -10.32 -4.85 2.11
N ALA A 38 -9.97 -4.45 0.89
CA ALA A 38 -10.30 -3.13 0.34
C ALA A 38 -11.66 -3.11 -0.38
N GLY A 39 -12.32 -4.25 -0.51
CA GLY A 39 -13.55 -4.34 -1.29
C GLY A 39 -13.34 -4.08 -2.78
N SER A 40 -12.13 -4.29 -3.29
CA SER A 40 -11.82 -4.04 -4.69
C SER A 40 -11.89 -5.32 -5.51
N HIS A 41 -12.34 -5.18 -6.76
CA HIS A 41 -12.60 -6.29 -7.66
C HIS A 41 -11.99 -6.10 -9.04
N GLY A 42 -10.96 -5.25 -9.15
CA GLY A 42 -10.27 -5.03 -10.43
C GLY A 42 -9.63 -6.32 -10.95
N ASN A 43 -9.69 -6.53 -12.26
CA ASN A 43 -9.17 -7.75 -12.89
C ASN A 43 -8.18 -7.46 -14.03
N ILE A 44 -7.72 -6.23 -14.14
CA ILE A 44 -6.70 -5.85 -15.13
C ILE A 44 -5.32 -6.34 -14.66
N GLY A 45 -5.03 -6.17 -13.37
CA GLY A 45 -3.82 -6.67 -12.75
C GLY A 45 -4.05 -7.99 -12.01
N PRO A 46 -2.98 -8.58 -11.46
CA PRO A 46 -3.12 -9.81 -10.66
C PRO A 46 -4.02 -9.62 -9.44
N ASN A 47 -4.71 -10.70 -9.09
CA ASN A 47 -5.49 -10.78 -7.85
C ASN A 47 -4.50 -10.88 -6.68
N LEU A 48 -4.46 -9.84 -5.85
CA LEU A 48 -3.49 -9.75 -4.76
C LEU A 48 -3.74 -10.78 -3.66
N ASP A 49 -5.01 -11.16 -3.45
CA ASP A 49 -5.34 -12.21 -2.49
C ASP A 49 -4.79 -13.58 -2.91
N GLU A 50 -4.63 -13.80 -4.20
CA GLU A 50 -4.06 -15.04 -4.72
C GLU A 50 -2.54 -15.04 -4.68
N ILE A 51 -1.90 -13.97 -5.16
CA ILE A 51 -0.44 -13.94 -5.26
C ILE A 51 0.25 -13.63 -3.93
N LYS A 52 -0.43 -12.98 -3.00
CA LYS A 52 0.08 -12.69 -1.64
C LYS A 52 1.51 -12.15 -1.67
N PRO A 53 1.74 -11.00 -2.31
CA PRO A 53 3.09 -10.48 -2.48
C PRO A 53 3.68 -10.01 -1.15
N ASP A 54 4.99 -10.17 -0.98
CA ASP A 54 5.66 -9.61 0.18
C ASP A 54 5.88 -8.09 0.02
N ILE A 55 6.24 -7.44 1.14
CA ILE A 55 6.40 -5.98 1.18
C ILE A 55 7.42 -5.50 0.17
N MET A 56 8.58 -6.15 0.08
CA MET A 56 9.66 -5.70 -0.79
C MET A 56 9.28 -5.79 -2.26
N ARG A 57 8.55 -6.84 -2.63
CA ARG A 57 8.05 -6.97 -4.00
C ARG A 57 7.05 -5.87 -4.33
N VAL A 58 6.13 -5.57 -3.43
CA VAL A 58 5.16 -4.48 -3.65
C VAL A 58 5.88 -3.15 -3.78
N ILE A 59 6.84 -2.84 -2.89
CA ILE A 59 7.61 -1.60 -2.96
C ILE A 59 8.29 -1.47 -4.33
N SER A 60 8.94 -2.53 -4.79
CA SER A 60 9.65 -2.52 -6.08
C SER A 60 8.72 -2.28 -7.26
N VAL A 61 7.61 -3.01 -7.30
CA VAL A 61 6.65 -2.94 -8.42
C VAL A 61 5.92 -1.61 -8.41
N VAL A 62 5.52 -1.09 -7.25
CA VAL A 62 4.86 0.20 -7.15
C VAL A 62 5.80 1.34 -7.51
N THR A 63 7.06 1.26 -7.05
CA THR A 63 8.05 2.30 -7.36
C THR A 63 8.35 2.37 -8.85
N ASN A 64 8.61 1.22 -9.46
CA ASN A 64 9.16 1.15 -10.82
C ASN A 64 8.11 0.88 -11.91
N GLY A 65 6.94 0.39 -11.51
CA GLY A 65 5.93 -0.07 -12.48
C GLY A 65 6.31 -1.39 -13.13
N VAL A 66 5.34 -2.01 -13.80
CA VAL A 66 5.56 -3.22 -14.60
C VAL A 66 4.42 -3.36 -15.60
N GLY A 67 4.77 -3.58 -16.88
CA GLY A 67 3.75 -3.68 -17.94
C GLY A 67 2.88 -2.43 -17.98
N VAL A 68 1.56 -2.63 -17.91
CA VAL A 68 0.59 -1.52 -17.92
C VAL A 68 0.46 -0.82 -16.56
N MET A 69 1.00 -1.42 -15.50
CA MET A 69 1.00 -0.80 -14.18
C MET A 69 2.00 0.36 -14.16
N PRO A 70 1.56 1.59 -13.86
CA PRO A 70 2.46 2.74 -13.88
C PRO A 70 3.44 2.72 -12.73
N ALA A 71 4.56 3.43 -12.89
CA ALA A 71 5.50 3.70 -11.82
C ALA A 71 4.96 4.85 -10.95
N TYR A 72 4.98 4.67 -9.65
CA TYR A 72 4.49 5.69 -8.71
C TYR A 72 5.61 6.54 -8.10
N GLU A 73 6.87 6.28 -8.46
CA GLU A 73 7.97 7.14 -8.06
C GLU A 73 7.71 8.57 -8.56
N GLY A 74 7.78 9.54 -7.65
CA GLY A 74 7.47 10.93 -7.96
C GLY A 74 5.99 11.30 -7.83
N GLN A 75 5.07 10.32 -7.77
CA GLN A 75 3.65 10.55 -7.52
C GLN A 75 3.28 10.26 -6.07
N LEU A 76 3.83 9.18 -5.52
CA LEU A 76 3.70 8.83 -4.11
C LEU A 76 5.07 8.99 -3.45
N SER A 77 5.08 9.45 -2.20
CA SER A 77 6.31 9.52 -1.42
C SER A 77 6.82 8.12 -1.07
N THR A 78 8.08 8.03 -0.66
CA THR A 78 8.65 6.78 -0.18
C THR A 78 7.84 6.20 0.97
N GLU A 79 7.38 7.06 1.89
CA GLU A 79 6.57 6.65 3.04
C GLU A 79 5.19 6.15 2.60
N GLU A 80 4.58 6.80 1.62
CA GLU A 80 3.29 6.38 1.08
C GLU A 80 3.40 5.03 0.37
N ILE A 81 4.45 4.83 -0.40
CA ILE A 81 4.71 3.54 -1.06
C ILE A 81 4.89 2.44 -0.01
N LYS A 82 5.66 2.72 1.05
CA LYS A 82 5.84 1.79 2.15
C LYS A 82 4.51 1.46 2.85
N ALA A 83 3.67 2.47 3.04
CA ALA A 83 2.37 2.28 3.68
C ALA A 83 1.46 1.37 2.85
N VAL A 84 1.33 1.61 1.55
CA VAL A 84 0.49 0.77 0.70
C VAL A 84 1.06 -0.63 0.55
N ALA A 85 2.38 -0.76 0.49
CA ALA A 85 3.04 -2.07 0.43
C ALA A 85 2.78 -2.88 1.70
N THR A 86 2.90 -2.25 2.85
CA THR A 86 2.61 -2.89 4.14
C THR A 86 1.14 -3.32 4.20
N TYR A 87 0.23 -2.45 3.78
CA TYR A 87 -1.18 -2.77 3.74
C TYR A 87 -1.47 -4.00 2.87
N VAL A 88 -0.96 -4.01 1.64
CA VAL A 88 -1.18 -5.13 0.71
C VAL A 88 -0.63 -6.43 1.28
N ALA A 89 0.61 -6.41 1.78
CA ALA A 89 1.24 -7.62 2.32
C ALA A 89 0.49 -8.16 3.54
N GLU A 90 0.13 -7.29 4.48
CA GLU A 90 -0.55 -7.68 5.71
C GLU A 90 -1.99 -8.14 5.46
N SER A 91 -2.73 -7.48 4.58
CA SER A 91 -4.14 -7.79 4.33
C SER A 91 -4.34 -9.04 3.47
N THR A 92 -3.30 -9.56 2.83
CA THR A 92 -3.36 -10.79 2.02
C THR A 92 -2.78 -12.02 2.72
N ASN A 93 -2.26 -11.87 3.93
CA ASN A 93 -1.72 -12.98 4.71
C ASN A 93 -2.71 -13.49 5.76
#